data_046ccdbb1acbec407e4f61cef40eb712
#
_entry.id   046ccdbb1acbec407e4f61cef40eb712
#
_cell.length_a   1.000
_cell.length_b   1.000
_cell.length_c   1.000
_cell.angle_alpha   90.00
_cell.angle_beta   90.00
_cell.angle_gamma   90.00
#
_symmetry.space_group_name_H-M   'P 1'
#
loop_
_entity.id
_entity.type
_entity.pdbx_description
1 polymer ?
#
loop_
_entity_poly.entity_id
_entity_poly.type
_entity_poly.pdbx_seq_one_letter_code
_entity_poly.pdbx_strand_id
1 'polypeptide(L)'
;MWRLPGEGAIHTGVDLQAPMGTPVVAAADGVVVYAEWRSGYGRLVILDHGNGLQTYYGHLSHFAVVEGQEVRRGDVIAKSGASGRVTSPHLHYEVRMGGTPVNPYPFLARSAMVMPAHTDSDLGF
;
A
#
# COMPACT_ATOMS: atom_id res chain seq x y z
N MET A 1 -1.96 0.21 -17.04
CA MET A 1 -0.69 0.46 -16.37
C MET A 1 -0.23 1.86 -16.65
N TRP A 2 0.68 2.36 -15.90
CA TRP A 2 1.12 3.74 -15.98
C TRP A 2 2.62 3.82 -16.17
N ARG A 3 3.14 5.00 -16.57
CA ARG A 3 4.58 5.25 -16.66
C ARG A 3 4.83 6.72 -16.41
N LEU A 4 6.02 7.02 -15.88
CA LEU A 4 6.44 8.40 -15.69
C LEU A 4 6.86 9.00 -17.03
N PRO A 5 6.65 10.30 -17.23
CA PRO A 5 7.12 10.96 -18.45
C PRO A 5 8.61 10.75 -18.66
N GLY A 6 9.00 10.38 -19.86
CA GLY A 6 10.40 10.14 -20.17
C GLY A 6 10.94 8.79 -19.75
N GLU A 7 10.15 7.99 -19.05
CA GLU A 7 10.58 6.67 -18.63
C GLU A 7 9.99 5.62 -19.54
N GLY A 8 10.77 4.64 -19.91
CA GLY A 8 10.30 3.59 -20.80
C GLY A 8 9.53 2.48 -20.09
N ALA A 9 9.69 2.33 -18.80
CA ALA A 9 9.10 1.22 -18.06
C ALA A 9 7.61 1.45 -17.80
N ILE A 10 6.83 0.36 -17.87
CA ILE A 10 5.42 0.38 -17.52
C ILE A 10 5.29 -0.23 -16.13
N HIS A 11 4.55 0.45 -15.25
CA HIS A 11 4.43 0.07 -13.85
C HIS A 11 3.02 -0.35 -13.50
N THR A 12 2.87 -1.21 -12.49
CA THR A 12 1.59 -1.47 -11.86
C THR A 12 1.50 -0.73 -10.52
N GLY A 13 2.63 -0.35 -9.95
CA GLY A 13 2.70 0.36 -8.68
C GLY A 13 4.14 0.71 -8.36
N VAL A 14 4.39 1.04 -7.10
CA VAL A 14 5.73 1.36 -6.60
C VAL A 14 6.06 0.49 -5.41
N ASP A 15 7.35 0.23 -5.22
CA ASP A 15 7.85 -0.53 -4.08
C ASP A 15 8.50 0.46 -3.12
N LEU A 16 8.02 0.45 -1.88
CA LEU A 16 8.50 1.34 -0.83
C LEU A 16 9.29 0.51 0.17
N GLN A 17 10.58 0.75 0.28
CA GLN A 17 11.42 0.01 1.22
C GLN A 17 10.95 0.26 2.65
N ALA A 18 10.88 -0.80 3.43
CA ALA A 18 10.47 -0.71 4.82
C ALA A 18 11.01 -1.90 5.59
N PRO A 19 11.49 -1.70 6.81
CA PRO A 19 11.84 -2.84 7.66
C PRO A 19 10.62 -3.73 7.88
N MET A 20 10.89 -5.01 8.09
CA MET A 20 9.85 -5.99 8.39
C MET A 20 9.01 -5.51 9.58
N GLY A 21 7.69 -5.56 9.45
CA GLY A 21 6.80 -5.19 10.54
C GLY A 21 6.47 -3.71 10.64
N THR A 22 6.84 -2.89 9.65
CA THR A 22 6.46 -1.48 9.66
C THR A 22 4.95 -1.36 9.53
N PRO A 23 4.29 -0.55 10.36
CA PRO A 23 2.85 -0.37 10.22
C PRO A 23 2.48 0.23 8.88
N VAL A 24 1.51 -0.38 8.22
CA VAL A 24 0.95 0.10 6.96
C VAL A 24 -0.40 0.70 7.27
N VAL A 25 -0.65 1.91 6.78
CA VAL A 25 -1.87 2.64 7.10
C VAL A 25 -2.69 2.90 5.86
N ALA A 26 -4.00 3.06 6.05
CA ALA A 26 -4.92 3.34 4.97
C ALA A 26 -4.60 4.71 4.37
N ALA A 27 -4.47 4.77 3.05
CA ALA A 27 -4.15 6.00 2.35
C ALA A 27 -5.34 6.99 2.34
N ALA A 28 -6.53 6.48 2.50
CA ALA A 28 -7.75 7.27 2.55
C ALA A 28 -8.85 6.45 3.20
N ASP A 29 -9.97 7.09 3.53
CA ASP A 29 -11.14 6.39 4.06
C ASP A 29 -11.64 5.38 3.04
N GLY A 30 -12.11 4.25 3.49
CA GLY A 30 -12.65 3.24 2.58
C GLY A 30 -13.11 1.98 3.28
N VAL A 31 -13.30 0.94 2.49
CA VAL A 31 -13.75 -0.37 2.96
C VAL A 31 -12.75 -1.42 2.47
N VAL A 32 -12.43 -2.37 3.34
CA VAL A 32 -11.54 -3.48 2.97
C VAL A 32 -12.33 -4.43 2.07
N VAL A 33 -11.93 -4.54 0.81
CA VAL A 33 -12.59 -5.44 -0.13
C VAL A 33 -11.79 -6.72 -0.38
N TYR A 34 -10.54 -6.76 0.09
CA TYR A 34 -9.72 -7.96 -0.05
C TYR A 34 -8.65 -7.96 1.05
N ALA A 35 -8.47 -9.08 1.71
CA ALA A 35 -7.44 -9.26 2.74
C ALA A 35 -7.07 -10.73 2.78
N GLU A 36 -6.27 -11.18 1.80
CA GLU A 36 -5.89 -12.57 1.64
C GLU A 36 -4.59 -12.66 0.87
N TRP A 37 -4.05 -13.86 0.76
CA TRP A 37 -2.90 -14.16 -0.09
C TRP A 37 -3.31 -14.11 -1.56
N ARG A 38 -2.49 -13.48 -2.38
CA ARG A 38 -2.65 -13.52 -3.83
C ARG A 38 -1.29 -13.77 -4.48
N SER A 39 -1.25 -14.67 -5.46
CA SER A 39 -0.01 -15.00 -6.15
C SER A 39 0.66 -13.72 -6.67
N GLY A 40 1.95 -13.61 -6.45
CA GLY A 40 2.75 -12.44 -6.85
C GLY A 40 2.78 -11.35 -5.80
N TYR A 41 1.66 -11.10 -5.12
CA TYR A 41 1.58 -10.06 -4.08
C TYR A 41 1.90 -10.56 -2.69
N GLY A 42 1.75 -11.86 -2.45
CA GLY A 42 1.78 -12.38 -1.09
C GLY A 42 0.52 -11.96 -0.36
N ARG A 43 0.65 -11.56 0.91
CA ARG A 43 -0.49 -11.04 1.67
C ARG A 43 -0.83 -9.66 1.14
N LEU A 44 -2.07 -9.49 0.72
CA LEU A 44 -2.54 -8.29 0.02
C LEU A 44 -3.78 -7.74 0.68
N VAL A 45 -3.81 -6.44 0.93
CA VAL A 45 -5.02 -5.70 1.30
C VAL A 45 -5.40 -4.80 0.15
N ILE A 46 -6.67 -4.78 -0.21
CA ILE A 46 -7.23 -3.83 -1.17
C ILE A 46 -8.30 -3.03 -0.45
N LEU A 47 -8.18 -1.70 -0.52
CA LEU A 47 -9.19 -0.79 -0.01
C LEU A 47 -9.94 -0.19 -1.17
N ASP A 48 -11.26 -0.08 -1.02
CA ASP A 48 -12.12 0.61 -1.98
C ASP A 48 -12.52 1.93 -1.36
N HIS A 49 -12.17 3.02 -2.03
CA HIS A 49 -12.42 4.38 -1.53
C HIS A 49 -13.64 5.02 -2.18
N GLY A 50 -14.34 4.29 -3.05
CA GLY A 50 -15.47 4.82 -3.78
C GLY A 50 -15.06 5.42 -5.12
N ASN A 51 -16.03 5.62 -6.00
CA ASN A 51 -15.83 6.22 -7.31
C ASN A 51 -14.77 5.53 -8.17
N GLY A 52 -14.60 4.23 -7.97
CA GLY A 52 -13.63 3.45 -8.74
C GLY A 52 -12.20 3.52 -8.23
N LEU A 53 -11.96 4.27 -7.16
CA LEU A 53 -10.60 4.42 -6.62
C LEU A 53 -10.29 3.32 -5.63
N GLN A 54 -9.22 2.60 -5.87
CA GLN A 54 -8.76 1.53 -4.98
C GLN A 54 -7.27 1.66 -4.72
N THR A 55 -6.83 1.24 -3.52
CA THR A 55 -5.41 1.15 -3.19
C THR A 55 -5.07 -0.27 -2.79
N TYR A 56 -3.89 -0.72 -3.23
CA TYR A 56 -3.39 -2.07 -3.02
C TYR A 56 -2.14 -2.00 -2.15
N TYR A 57 -2.04 -2.92 -1.19
CA TYR A 57 -0.92 -2.98 -0.25
C TYR A 57 -0.44 -4.43 -0.23
N GLY A 58 0.70 -4.70 -0.85
CA GLY A 58 1.20 -6.07 -1.05
C GLY A 58 2.46 -6.38 -0.26
N HIS A 59 2.83 -7.65 -0.26
CA HIS A 59 3.99 -8.21 0.43
C HIS A 59 3.93 -8.04 1.94
N LEU A 60 2.73 -8.05 2.49
CA LEU A 60 2.51 -7.82 3.91
C LEU A 60 2.94 -9.02 4.75
N SER A 61 3.31 -8.79 6.01
CA SER A 61 3.59 -9.87 6.94
C SER A 61 2.35 -10.26 7.76
N HIS A 62 1.49 -9.29 8.07
CA HIS A 62 0.30 -9.52 8.89
C HIS A 62 -0.82 -8.61 8.43
N PHE A 63 -2.05 -9.11 8.59
CA PHE A 63 -3.25 -8.31 8.41
C PHE A 63 -3.71 -7.78 9.77
N ALA A 64 -4.13 -6.52 9.81
CA ALA A 64 -4.77 -5.93 10.99
C ALA A 64 -6.26 -5.67 10.75
N VAL A 65 -6.77 -6.03 9.59
CA VAL A 65 -8.16 -5.81 9.18
C VAL A 65 -8.70 -7.06 8.52
N VAL A 66 -10.03 -7.11 8.37
CA VAL A 66 -10.72 -8.19 7.65
C VAL A 66 -11.59 -7.59 6.56
N GLU A 67 -11.94 -8.40 5.58
CA GLU A 67 -12.82 -7.96 4.49
C GLU A 67 -14.15 -7.47 5.05
N GLY A 68 -14.64 -6.38 4.50
CA GLY A 68 -15.88 -5.74 4.93
C GLY A 68 -15.69 -4.66 5.96
N GLN A 69 -14.51 -4.54 6.55
CA GLN A 69 -14.27 -3.55 7.60
C GLN A 69 -14.12 -2.16 7.00
N GLU A 70 -14.75 -1.16 7.63
CA GLU A 70 -14.54 0.23 7.27
C GLU A 70 -13.29 0.75 7.95
N VAL A 71 -12.51 1.54 7.24
CA VAL A 71 -11.29 2.12 7.77
C VAL A 71 -11.25 3.61 7.44
N ARG A 72 -10.50 4.36 8.23
CA ARG A 72 -10.25 5.77 7.98
C ARG A 72 -8.81 5.98 7.58
N ARG A 73 -8.55 7.05 6.85
CA ARG A 73 -7.19 7.42 6.50
C ARG A 73 -6.32 7.41 7.74
N GLY A 74 -5.19 6.74 7.66
CA GLY A 74 -4.25 6.66 8.78
C GLY A 74 -4.47 5.47 9.70
N ASP A 75 -5.58 4.74 9.58
CA ASP A 75 -5.77 3.54 10.39
C ASP A 75 -4.75 2.48 9.98
N VAL A 76 -4.20 1.78 10.97
CA VAL A 76 -3.28 0.68 10.69
C VAL A 76 -4.09 -0.48 10.13
N ILE A 77 -3.70 -0.93 8.93
CA ILE A 77 -4.41 -2.02 8.25
C ILE A 77 -3.56 -3.29 8.17
N ALA A 78 -2.25 -3.17 8.34
CA ALA A 78 -1.36 -4.31 8.17
C ALA A 78 0.04 -3.96 8.67
N LYS A 79 0.96 -4.94 8.57
CA LYS A 79 2.38 -4.71 8.77
C LYS A 79 3.12 -5.16 7.53
N SER A 80 4.13 -4.40 7.14
CA SER A 80 4.94 -4.70 5.97
C SER A 80 5.75 -5.96 6.17
N GLY A 81 6.12 -6.58 5.08
CA GLY A 81 6.87 -7.82 5.13
C GLY A 81 7.60 -8.10 3.84
N ALA A 82 7.78 -9.38 3.57
CA ALA A 82 8.43 -9.85 2.37
C ALA A 82 7.70 -11.07 1.78
N SER A 83 6.39 -11.14 2.01
CA SER A 83 5.60 -12.25 1.50
C SER A 83 5.41 -12.11 -0.01
N GLY A 84 5.20 -13.24 -0.67
CA GLY A 84 5.03 -13.26 -2.10
C GLY A 84 6.38 -13.26 -2.83
N ARG A 85 6.40 -12.66 -4.01
CA ARG A 85 7.54 -12.77 -4.90
C ARG A 85 8.49 -11.60 -4.70
N VAL A 86 9.23 -11.62 -3.60
CA VAL A 86 10.19 -10.56 -3.27
C VAL A 86 11.41 -11.15 -2.61
N THR A 87 12.52 -10.41 -2.63
CA THR A 87 13.78 -10.83 -2.02
C THR A 87 14.17 -10.01 -0.80
N SER A 88 13.48 -8.91 -0.53
CA SER A 88 13.75 -8.07 0.63
C SER A 88 12.47 -7.41 1.10
N PRO A 89 12.40 -7.00 2.38
CA PRO A 89 11.19 -6.36 2.90
C PRO A 89 10.88 -5.05 2.19
N HIS A 90 9.66 -4.90 1.75
CA HIS A 90 9.15 -3.65 1.20
C HIS A 90 7.63 -3.72 1.10
N LEU A 91 7.01 -2.58 0.88
CA LEU A 91 5.58 -2.49 0.62
C LEU A 91 5.39 -2.25 -0.88
N HIS A 92 4.60 -3.08 -1.53
CA HIS A 92 4.17 -2.82 -2.90
C HIS A 92 2.84 -2.06 -2.83
N TYR A 93 2.81 -0.85 -3.36
CA TYR A 93 1.67 0.04 -3.27
C TYR A 93 1.16 0.38 -4.66
N GLU A 94 -0.13 0.17 -4.89
CA GLU A 94 -0.77 0.52 -6.17
C GLU A 94 -1.97 1.38 -5.92
N VAL A 95 -2.23 2.27 -6.85
CA VAL A 95 -3.49 3.00 -6.93
C VAL A 95 -4.15 2.62 -8.23
N ARG A 96 -5.41 2.25 -8.18
CA ARG A 96 -6.18 1.88 -9.37
C ARG A 96 -7.42 2.72 -9.48
N MET A 97 -7.71 3.13 -10.71
CA MET A 97 -8.93 3.88 -11.01
C MET A 97 -9.70 3.08 -12.03
N GLY A 98 -10.90 2.59 -11.66
CA GLY A 98 -11.69 1.74 -12.54
C GLY A 98 -10.99 0.44 -12.90
N GLY A 99 -10.15 -0.09 -12.01
CA GLY A 99 -9.42 -1.32 -12.23
C GLY A 99 -8.09 -1.14 -12.97
N THR A 100 -7.78 0.06 -13.45
CA THR A 100 -6.56 0.33 -14.19
C THR A 100 -5.52 0.96 -13.27
N PRO A 101 -4.30 0.42 -13.19
CA PRO A 101 -3.24 1.05 -12.39
C PRO A 101 -2.93 2.45 -12.91
N VAL A 102 -2.84 3.40 -11.98
CA VAL A 102 -2.49 4.79 -12.29
C VAL A 102 -1.27 5.18 -11.48
N ASN A 103 -0.65 6.30 -11.84
CA ASN A 103 0.54 6.80 -11.17
C ASN A 103 0.23 7.03 -9.68
N PRO A 104 0.88 6.30 -8.76
CA PRO A 104 0.58 6.42 -7.33
C PRO A 104 1.24 7.63 -6.67
N TYR A 105 2.21 8.27 -7.31
CA TYR A 105 2.99 9.32 -6.65
C TYR A 105 2.16 10.49 -6.13
N PRO A 106 1.13 10.96 -6.82
CA PRO A 106 0.29 12.03 -6.25
C PRO A 106 -0.38 11.62 -4.94
N PHE A 107 -0.60 10.31 -4.73
CA PHE A 107 -1.28 9.81 -3.54
C PHE A 107 -0.30 9.51 -2.41
N LEU A 108 1.00 9.44 -2.69
CA LEU A 108 2.00 9.16 -1.67
C LEU A 108 2.20 10.32 -0.70
N ALA A 109 1.72 11.51 -1.05
CA ALA A 109 1.75 12.64 -0.12
C ALA A 109 1.00 12.33 1.17
N ARG A 110 0.15 11.31 1.14
CA ARG A 110 -0.60 10.92 2.32
C ARG A 110 0.02 9.77 3.07
N SER A 111 1.17 9.33 2.69
CA SER A 111 1.88 8.30 3.41
C SER A 111 1.08 7.01 3.58
N ALA A 112 1.53 5.93 3.04
CA ALA A 112 0.94 4.61 3.22
C ALA A 112 1.54 3.84 4.39
N MET A 113 2.57 4.38 5.03
CA MET A 113 3.27 3.70 6.11
C MET A 113 3.68 4.70 7.19
N VAL A 114 3.81 4.19 8.40
CA VAL A 114 4.43 4.92 9.50
C VAL A 114 5.84 4.36 9.63
N MET A 115 6.83 5.15 9.24
CA MET A 115 8.21 4.69 9.25
C MET A 115 8.78 4.72 10.66
N PRO A 116 9.30 3.62 11.17
CA PRO A 116 9.80 3.56 12.55
C PRO A 116 10.91 4.56 12.82
N ALA A 117 11.70 4.87 11.82
CA ALA A 117 12.82 5.76 12.00
C ALA A 117 12.44 7.20 12.11
N HIS A 118 11.23 7.53 11.88
CA HIS A 118 10.88 8.85 11.96
C HIS A 118 10.44 9.19 13.20
N THR A 119 10.75 9.32 13.81
CA THR A 119 10.23 9.61 14.85
C THR A 119 10.21 10.89 14.92
N ASP A 120 9.64 11.21 15.11
CA ASP A 120 9.54 12.19 15.00
C ASP A 120 10.20 13.11 15.23
N SER A 121 10.66 13.07 15.53
CA SER A 121 11.40 13.97 15.67
C SER A 121 11.85 14.32 14.67
N ASP A 122 11.81 13.76 14.25
CA ASP A 122 12.20 14.05 13.21
C ASP A 122 11.26 14.56 12.56
N LEU A 123 10.56 14.68 12.96
CA LEU A 123 9.89 15.21 12.37
C LEU A 123 10.03 16.32 12.49
N GLY A 124 10.65 16.48 13.06
CA GLY A 124 10.86 17.25 12.92
C GLY A 124 10.82 17.72 13.20
N PHE A 125 10.56 17.57 13.53
CA PHE A 125 10.50 17.69 13.44
C PHE A 125 10.41 18.02 13.78
#